data_73e24577190ad8543c72f6600b797e93
#
_entry.id   73e24577190ad8543c72f6600b797e93
#
_cell.length_a   1.000
_cell.length_b   1.000
_cell.length_c   1.000
_cell.angle_alpha   90.00
_cell.angle_beta   90.00
_cell.angle_gamma   90.00
#
_symmetry.space_group_name_H-M   'P 1'
#
loop_
_entity.id
_entity.type
_entity.pdbx_description
1 polymer ?
#
loop_
_entity_poly.entity_id
_entity_poly.type
_entity_poly.pdbx_seq_one_letter_code
_entity_poly.pdbx_strand_id
1 'polypeptide(L)'
;MSNSIYSFLLFKALYAPKASFARLAAEDPAPLRILFRYSLWLLLLPPLFSFVGASQFGWRLGATEPLFMAKEALVLISIGYFCILFFGLVTTALISRWMADTYGANASFGRHVALVTIVGEPLAVASVAHLFPDVFLNALVLIPTTIWAMYLLYTGIPLALDIPPERGMLMASSLVGWLLVAAVSLLGISMSLWTLGIGPLLGV
;
A
#
# COMPACT_ATOMS: atom_id res chain seq x y z
N MET A 1 21.65 -16.76 -6.09
CA MET A 1 20.33 -17.37 -5.88
C MET A 1 19.28 -16.66 -6.74
N SER A 2 18.43 -17.43 -7.39
CA SER A 2 17.65 -17.05 -8.57
C SER A 2 16.67 -15.92 -8.34
N ASN A 3 16.62 -14.95 -9.27
CA ASN A 3 15.66 -13.83 -9.34
C ASN A 3 14.17 -14.29 -9.36
N SER A 4 13.90 -15.54 -9.69
CA SER A 4 12.56 -16.12 -9.77
C SER A 4 11.95 -16.39 -8.38
N ILE A 5 12.77 -16.52 -7.35
CA ILE A 5 12.33 -16.89 -6.00
C ILE A 5 11.52 -15.76 -5.35
N TYR A 6 11.98 -14.52 -5.49
CA TYR A 6 11.27 -13.36 -4.88
C TYR A 6 9.95 -13.03 -5.58
N SER A 7 9.90 -13.12 -6.91
CA SER A 7 8.64 -12.93 -7.66
C SER A 7 7.60 -13.96 -7.22
N PHE A 8 8.04 -15.21 -7.09
CA PHE A 8 7.17 -16.30 -6.65
C PHE A 8 6.72 -16.13 -5.18
N LEU A 9 7.57 -15.59 -4.30
CA LEU A 9 7.23 -15.35 -2.90
C LEU A 9 6.16 -14.29 -2.73
N LEU A 10 6.23 -13.19 -3.48
CA LEU A 10 5.26 -12.10 -3.41
C LEU A 10 3.87 -12.63 -3.78
N PHE A 11 3.66 -13.10 -4.99
CA PHE A 11 2.35 -13.60 -5.42
C PHE A 11 1.86 -14.81 -4.61
N LYS A 12 2.76 -15.65 -4.11
CA LYS A 12 2.39 -16.77 -3.25
C LYS A 12 1.83 -16.32 -1.91
N ALA A 13 2.22 -15.15 -1.41
CA ALA A 13 1.73 -14.62 -0.15
C ALA A 13 0.20 -14.35 -0.18
N LEU A 14 -0.38 -14.11 -1.36
CA LEU A 14 -1.82 -13.91 -1.51
C LEU A 14 -2.65 -15.15 -1.13
N TYR A 15 -2.12 -16.37 -1.33
CA TYR A 15 -2.85 -17.61 -1.05
C TYR A 15 -2.16 -18.55 -0.05
N ALA A 16 -0.86 -18.38 0.20
CA ALA A 16 -0.10 -19.16 1.18
C ALA A 16 0.79 -18.27 2.05
N PRO A 17 0.21 -17.31 2.81
CA PRO A 17 0.95 -16.26 3.51
C PRO A 17 1.94 -16.82 4.53
N LYS A 18 1.52 -17.78 5.36
CA LYS A 18 2.39 -18.34 6.41
C LYS A 18 3.68 -18.93 5.83
N ALA A 19 3.58 -19.71 4.75
CA ALA A 19 4.75 -20.31 4.09
C ALA A 19 5.65 -19.24 3.46
N SER A 20 5.07 -18.17 2.91
CA SER A 20 5.81 -17.06 2.31
C SER A 20 6.57 -16.24 3.35
N PHE A 21 5.95 -15.92 4.48
CA PHE A 21 6.60 -15.19 5.55
C PHE A 21 7.66 -16.01 6.28
N ALA A 22 7.43 -17.31 6.53
CA ALA A 22 8.43 -18.20 7.09
C ALA A 22 9.66 -18.31 6.19
N ARG A 23 9.47 -18.31 4.88
CA ARG A 23 10.57 -18.28 3.93
C ARG A 23 11.30 -16.93 3.91
N LEU A 24 10.56 -15.81 4.01
CA LEU A 24 11.15 -14.47 4.11
C LEU A 24 12.03 -14.35 5.36
N ALA A 25 11.66 -14.99 6.47
CA ALA A 25 12.46 -15.01 7.70
C ALA A 25 13.85 -15.66 7.50
N ALA A 26 13.93 -16.66 6.62
CA ALA A 26 15.19 -17.35 6.29
C ALA A 26 16.07 -16.59 5.28
N GLU A 27 15.58 -15.47 4.74
CA GLU A 27 16.26 -14.70 3.70
C GLU A 27 16.63 -13.30 4.19
N ASP A 28 17.67 -12.73 3.59
CA ASP A 28 18.10 -11.35 3.83
C ASP A 28 18.13 -10.58 2.50
N PRO A 29 16.96 -10.11 2.02
CA PRO A 29 16.86 -9.43 0.75
C PRO A 29 17.47 -8.03 0.79
N ALA A 30 18.21 -7.64 -0.25
CA ALA A 30 18.67 -6.26 -0.40
C ALA A 30 17.47 -5.32 -0.61
N PRO A 31 17.32 -4.25 0.22
CA PRO A 31 16.13 -3.38 0.20
C PRO A 31 15.90 -2.72 -1.16
N LEU A 32 16.95 -2.20 -1.80
CA LEU A 32 16.85 -1.58 -3.12
C LEU A 32 16.41 -2.56 -4.21
N ARG A 33 16.82 -3.83 -4.10
CA ARG A 33 16.37 -4.87 -5.04
C ARG A 33 14.86 -5.11 -4.95
N ILE A 34 14.33 -5.21 -3.73
CA ILE A 34 12.88 -5.36 -3.53
C ILE A 34 12.16 -4.12 -4.05
N LEU A 35 12.64 -2.93 -3.67
CA LEU A 35 12.03 -1.67 -4.05
C LEU A 35 11.94 -1.51 -5.58
N PHE A 36 13.06 -1.60 -6.30
CA PHE A 36 13.11 -1.34 -7.75
C PHE A 36 12.53 -2.47 -8.61
N ARG A 37 12.59 -3.71 -8.13
CA ARG A 37 12.15 -4.84 -8.94
C ARG A 37 10.69 -5.22 -8.73
N TYR A 38 10.13 -4.92 -7.55
CA TYR A 38 8.78 -5.35 -7.18
C TYR A 38 7.91 -4.20 -6.71
N SER A 39 8.35 -3.49 -5.65
CA SER A 39 7.51 -2.48 -5.00
C SER A 39 7.11 -1.37 -5.96
N LEU A 40 8.03 -0.82 -6.75
CA LEU A 40 7.73 0.27 -7.68
C LEU A 40 6.65 -0.12 -8.70
N TRP A 41 6.70 -1.34 -9.23
CA TRP A 41 5.70 -1.81 -10.20
C TRP A 41 4.32 -1.96 -9.55
N LEU A 42 4.26 -2.51 -8.34
CA LEU A 42 3.01 -2.60 -7.59
C LEU A 42 2.45 -1.22 -7.25
N LEU A 43 3.30 -0.28 -6.80
CA LEU A 43 2.89 1.07 -6.45
C LEU A 43 2.43 1.90 -7.65
N LEU A 44 2.84 1.52 -8.87
CA LEU A 44 2.41 2.20 -10.08
C LEU A 44 0.98 1.81 -10.51
N LEU A 45 0.51 0.62 -10.13
CA LEU A 45 -0.81 0.13 -10.53
C LEU A 45 -1.97 1.03 -10.09
N PRO A 46 -2.09 1.44 -8.80
CA PRO A 46 -3.21 2.26 -8.35
C PRO A 46 -3.33 3.61 -9.07
N PRO A 47 -2.28 4.43 -9.19
CA PRO A 47 -2.37 5.69 -9.90
C PRO A 47 -2.60 5.51 -11.42
N LEU A 48 -2.05 4.46 -12.02
CA LEU A 48 -2.26 4.16 -13.43
C LEU A 48 -3.72 3.81 -13.71
N PHE A 49 -4.30 2.88 -12.95
CA PHE A 49 -5.71 2.51 -13.11
C PHE A 49 -6.65 3.66 -12.80
N SER A 50 -6.35 4.46 -11.77
CA SER A 50 -7.11 5.65 -11.42
C SER A 50 -7.07 6.69 -12.55
N PHE A 51 -5.90 6.94 -13.14
CA PHE A 51 -5.74 7.84 -14.29
C PHE A 51 -6.57 7.37 -15.50
N VAL A 52 -6.41 6.10 -15.87
CA VAL A 52 -7.13 5.53 -17.02
C VAL A 52 -8.63 5.57 -16.78
N GLY A 53 -9.09 5.11 -15.62
CA GLY A 53 -10.50 5.11 -15.26
C GLY A 53 -11.11 6.50 -15.28
N ALA A 54 -10.49 7.46 -14.60
CA ALA A 54 -10.99 8.83 -14.51
C ALA A 54 -10.96 9.55 -15.87
N SER A 55 -9.98 9.29 -16.71
CA SER A 55 -9.88 9.91 -18.04
C SER A 55 -10.90 9.35 -19.04
N GLN A 56 -11.28 8.08 -18.92
CA GLN A 56 -12.20 7.41 -19.86
C GLN A 56 -13.66 7.48 -19.42
N PHE A 57 -13.93 7.30 -18.13
CA PHE A 57 -15.29 7.12 -17.61
C PHE A 57 -15.75 8.26 -16.71
N GLY A 58 -14.85 9.16 -16.27
CA GLY A 58 -15.14 10.19 -15.30
C GLY A 58 -15.44 9.64 -13.91
N TRP A 59 -15.34 10.48 -12.90
CA TRP A 59 -15.63 10.10 -11.50
C TRP A 59 -17.14 10.10 -11.24
N ARG A 60 -17.63 9.06 -10.54
CA ARG A 60 -19.02 8.92 -10.13
C ARG A 60 -19.14 8.90 -8.61
N LEU A 61 -19.99 9.80 -8.11
CA LEU A 61 -20.41 9.86 -6.71
C LEU A 61 -21.87 9.36 -6.62
N GLY A 62 -22.05 8.03 -6.70
CA GLY A 62 -23.37 7.42 -6.74
C GLY A 62 -24.06 7.55 -8.12
N ALA A 63 -25.36 7.87 -8.12
CA ALA A 63 -26.18 7.94 -9.35
C ALA A 63 -26.06 9.26 -10.13
N THR A 64 -25.07 10.10 -9.81
CA THR A 64 -24.84 11.38 -10.48
C THR A 64 -24.14 11.21 -11.82
N GLU A 65 -24.24 12.23 -12.67
CA GLU A 65 -23.48 12.30 -13.92
C GLU A 65 -21.95 12.20 -13.66
N PRO A 66 -21.19 11.58 -14.57
CA PRO A 66 -19.76 11.44 -14.40
C PRO A 66 -19.05 12.80 -14.45
N LEU A 67 -18.18 13.04 -13.48
CA LEU A 67 -17.35 14.25 -13.38
C LEU A 67 -16.02 14.01 -14.12
N PHE A 68 -15.76 14.80 -15.14
CA PHE A 68 -14.48 14.78 -15.86
C PHE A 68 -13.59 15.92 -15.41
N MET A 69 -12.30 15.60 -15.19
CA MET A 69 -11.29 16.58 -14.84
C MET A 69 -10.36 16.85 -16.04
N ALA A 70 -9.72 18.02 -16.06
CA ALA A 70 -8.68 18.33 -17.03
C ALA A 70 -7.53 17.29 -16.95
N LYS A 71 -6.97 16.91 -18.09
CA LYS A 71 -5.91 15.88 -18.16
C LYS A 71 -4.68 16.26 -17.34
N GLU A 72 -4.32 17.54 -17.32
CA GLU A 72 -3.21 18.09 -16.54
C GLU A 72 -3.42 17.85 -15.04
N ALA A 73 -4.63 18.08 -14.55
CA ALA A 73 -5.00 17.81 -13.15
C ALA A 73 -4.92 16.32 -12.84
N LEU A 74 -5.42 15.45 -13.74
CA LEU A 74 -5.35 13.99 -13.57
C LEU A 74 -3.90 13.49 -13.51
N VAL A 75 -3.00 14.03 -14.36
CA VAL A 75 -1.56 13.68 -14.33
C VAL A 75 -0.96 14.09 -12.99
N LEU A 76 -1.20 15.33 -12.54
CA LEU A 76 -0.66 15.81 -11.27
C LEU A 76 -1.15 14.99 -10.08
N ILE A 77 -2.45 14.65 -10.04
CA ILE A 77 -3.04 13.79 -9.02
C ILE A 77 -2.41 12.40 -9.04
N SER A 78 -2.20 11.82 -10.23
CA SER A 78 -1.60 10.48 -10.36
C SER A 78 -0.14 10.45 -9.91
N ILE A 79 0.63 11.49 -10.20
CA ILE A 79 2.00 11.65 -9.71
C ILE A 79 2.00 11.78 -8.18
N GLY A 80 1.14 12.64 -7.64
CA GLY A 80 0.97 12.81 -6.19
C GLY A 80 0.58 11.49 -5.51
N TYR A 81 -0.35 10.75 -6.09
CA TYR A 81 -0.78 9.44 -5.60
C TYR A 81 0.39 8.44 -5.56
N PHE A 82 1.16 8.34 -6.65
CA PHE A 82 2.37 7.51 -6.68
C PHE A 82 3.38 7.93 -5.60
N CYS A 83 3.65 9.22 -5.46
CA CYS A 83 4.56 9.72 -4.44
C CYS A 83 4.10 9.37 -3.02
N ILE A 84 2.81 9.53 -2.71
CA ILE A 84 2.24 9.18 -1.41
C ILE A 84 2.40 7.68 -1.12
N LEU A 85 2.12 6.81 -2.10
CA LEU A 85 2.30 5.36 -1.95
C LEU A 85 3.79 4.99 -1.76
N PHE A 86 4.68 5.60 -2.54
CA PHE A 86 6.11 5.34 -2.46
C PHE A 86 6.69 5.75 -1.10
N PHE A 87 6.45 7.00 -0.70
CA PHE A 87 6.90 7.48 0.60
C PHE A 87 6.19 6.75 1.75
N GLY A 88 4.92 6.39 1.59
CA GLY A 88 4.16 5.59 2.54
C GLY A 88 4.78 4.22 2.76
N LEU A 89 5.19 3.52 1.70
CA LEU A 89 5.87 2.22 1.80
C LEU A 89 7.22 2.37 2.52
N VAL A 90 8.04 3.33 2.09
CA VAL A 90 9.38 3.54 2.67
C VAL A 90 9.31 3.93 4.15
N THR A 91 8.43 4.88 4.49
CA THR A 91 8.26 5.31 5.89
C THR A 91 7.69 4.20 6.77
N THR A 92 6.73 3.41 6.28
CA THR A 92 6.20 2.26 7.01
C THR A 92 7.29 1.21 7.27
N ALA A 93 8.15 0.93 6.29
CA ALA A 93 9.28 0.02 6.48
C ALA A 93 10.32 0.57 7.48
N LEU A 94 10.59 1.89 7.46
CA LEU A 94 11.47 2.55 8.42
C LEU A 94 10.89 2.52 9.85
N ILE A 95 9.60 2.84 10.00
CA ILE A 95 8.89 2.77 11.29
C ILE A 95 8.86 1.33 11.81
N SER A 96 8.56 0.36 10.94
CA SER A 96 8.61 -1.05 11.29
C SER A 96 10.00 -1.46 11.80
N ARG A 97 11.08 -1.01 11.14
CA ARG A 97 12.43 -1.28 11.59
C ARG A 97 12.75 -0.58 12.93
N TRP A 98 12.35 0.67 13.08
CA TRP A 98 12.55 1.42 14.33
C TRP A 98 11.82 0.77 15.50
N MET A 99 10.61 0.25 15.30
CA MET A 99 9.86 -0.47 16.31
C MET A 99 10.46 -1.85 16.63
N ALA A 100 11.18 -2.46 15.68
CA ALA A 100 11.71 -3.81 15.79
C ALA A 100 12.53 -4.02 17.08
N ASP A 101 13.39 -3.07 17.42
CA ASP A 101 14.21 -3.13 18.63
C ASP A 101 13.36 -3.21 19.91
N THR A 102 12.26 -2.44 19.96
CA THR A 102 11.32 -2.43 21.11
C THR A 102 10.60 -3.77 21.27
N TYR A 103 10.28 -4.43 20.15
CA TYR A 103 9.55 -5.70 20.15
C TYR A 103 10.46 -6.93 20.09
N GLY A 104 11.80 -6.72 20.08
CA GLY A 104 12.80 -7.76 20.13
C GLY A 104 13.05 -8.45 18.79
N ALA A 105 12.78 -7.77 17.67
CA ALA A 105 13.11 -8.24 16.34
C ALA A 105 14.50 -7.74 15.92
N ASN A 106 15.33 -8.66 15.38
CA ASN A 106 16.62 -8.31 14.80
C ASN A 106 16.64 -8.70 13.31
N ALA A 107 15.84 -7.98 12.52
CA ALA A 107 15.70 -8.23 11.09
C ALA A 107 16.34 -7.11 10.26
N SER A 108 16.87 -7.45 9.08
CA SER A 108 17.44 -6.46 8.17
C SER A 108 16.38 -5.50 7.62
N PHE A 109 16.78 -4.30 7.22
CA PHE A 109 15.87 -3.35 6.59
C PHE A 109 15.21 -3.90 5.32
N GLY A 110 15.93 -4.70 4.54
CA GLY A 110 15.39 -5.37 3.37
C GLY A 110 14.21 -6.30 3.68
N ARG A 111 14.24 -6.96 4.84
CA ARG A 111 13.14 -7.81 5.30
C ARG A 111 11.89 -6.98 5.66
N HIS A 112 12.06 -5.81 6.27
CA HIS A 112 10.96 -4.88 6.53
C HIS A 112 10.36 -4.33 5.23
N VAL A 113 11.19 -3.95 4.25
CA VAL A 113 10.71 -3.51 2.92
C VAL A 113 9.92 -4.62 2.23
N ALA A 114 10.43 -5.85 2.25
CA ALA A 114 9.75 -7.00 1.65
C ALA A 114 8.41 -7.30 2.35
N LEU A 115 8.39 -7.27 3.68
CA LEU A 115 7.17 -7.46 4.48
C LEU A 115 6.10 -6.43 4.12
N VAL A 116 6.43 -5.14 4.11
CA VAL A 116 5.48 -4.06 3.78
C VAL A 116 5.01 -4.17 2.34
N THR A 117 5.89 -4.56 1.41
CA THR A 117 5.52 -4.80 0.01
C THR A 117 4.49 -5.91 -0.12
N ILE A 118 4.71 -7.06 0.54
CA ILE A 118 3.78 -8.21 0.54
C ILE A 118 2.42 -7.82 1.15
N VAL A 119 2.43 -7.08 2.26
CA VAL A 119 1.19 -6.62 2.91
C VAL A 119 0.39 -5.67 2.02
N GLY A 120 1.07 -4.81 1.26
CA GLY A 120 0.44 -3.87 0.33
C GLY A 120 -0.01 -4.48 -1.01
N GLU A 121 0.49 -5.67 -1.36
CA GLU A 121 0.24 -6.31 -2.65
C GLU A 121 -1.25 -6.53 -2.96
N PRO A 122 -2.09 -7.03 -2.04
CA PRO A 122 -3.53 -7.18 -2.30
C PRO A 122 -4.20 -5.88 -2.70
N LEU A 123 -3.86 -4.78 -2.01
CA LEU A 123 -4.39 -3.44 -2.29
C LEU A 123 -3.95 -2.94 -3.67
N ALA A 124 -2.68 -3.16 -4.03
CA ALA A 124 -2.15 -2.80 -5.34
C ALA A 124 -2.85 -3.57 -6.47
N VAL A 125 -3.08 -4.88 -6.29
CA VAL A 125 -3.80 -5.70 -7.27
C VAL A 125 -5.28 -5.32 -7.35
N ALA A 126 -5.94 -5.13 -6.20
CA ALA A 126 -7.35 -4.75 -6.13
C ALA A 126 -7.62 -3.35 -6.71
N SER A 127 -6.59 -2.51 -6.86
CA SER A 127 -6.70 -1.19 -7.48
C SER A 127 -7.15 -1.23 -8.95
N VAL A 128 -7.19 -2.41 -9.58
CA VAL A 128 -7.85 -2.58 -10.88
C VAL A 128 -9.29 -2.09 -10.87
N ALA A 129 -9.96 -2.09 -9.72
CA ALA A 129 -11.28 -1.50 -9.54
C ALA A 129 -11.31 0.02 -9.86
N HIS A 130 -10.18 0.72 -9.75
CA HIS A 130 -10.07 2.15 -10.10
C HIS A 130 -10.25 2.42 -11.60
N LEU A 131 -10.21 1.40 -12.46
CA LEU A 131 -10.63 1.52 -13.85
C LEU A 131 -12.10 1.94 -13.97
N PHE A 132 -12.91 1.61 -12.98
CA PHE A 132 -14.29 2.05 -12.86
C PHE A 132 -14.37 3.01 -11.67
N PRO A 133 -14.24 4.33 -11.87
CA PRO A 133 -14.11 5.30 -10.80
C PRO A 133 -15.46 5.63 -10.14
N ASP A 134 -16.12 4.59 -9.66
CA ASP A 134 -17.32 4.62 -8.83
C ASP A 134 -16.96 4.39 -7.37
N VAL A 135 -17.38 5.31 -6.49
CA VAL A 135 -17.00 5.28 -5.07
C VAL A 135 -17.51 4.02 -4.38
N PHE A 136 -18.73 3.57 -4.67
CA PHE A 136 -19.31 2.39 -4.04
C PHE A 136 -18.64 1.11 -4.49
N LEU A 137 -18.36 0.97 -5.80
CA LEU A 137 -17.64 -0.18 -6.33
C LEU A 137 -16.24 -0.26 -5.72
N ASN A 138 -15.53 0.87 -5.69
CA ASN A 138 -14.19 0.91 -5.10
C ASN A 138 -14.20 0.56 -3.61
N ALA A 139 -15.16 1.08 -2.84
CA ALA A 139 -15.32 0.73 -1.43
C ALA A 139 -15.62 -0.78 -1.25
N LEU A 140 -16.51 -1.34 -2.08
CA LEU A 140 -16.86 -2.76 -2.05
C LEU A 140 -15.65 -3.68 -2.28
N VAL A 141 -14.71 -3.28 -3.13
CA VAL A 141 -13.49 -4.04 -3.43
C VAL A 141 -12.41 -3.78 -2.39
N LEU A 142 -12.19 -2.52 -2.00
CA LEU A 142 -11.07 -2.14 -1.14
C LEU A 142 -11.29 -2.53 0.34
N ILE A 143 -12.53 -2.54 0.84
CA ILE A 143 -12.80 -2.93 2.23
C ILE A 143 -12.37 -4.38 2.50
N PRO A 144 -12.85 -5.41 1.78
CA PRO A 144 -12.41 -6.79 2.01
C PRO A 144 -10.91 -6.97 1.74
N THR A 145 -10.36 -6.26 0.76
CA THR A 145 -8.93 -6.31 0.45
C THR A 145 -8.09 -5.71 1.57
N THR A 146 -8.56 -4.63 2.21
CA THR A 146 -7.91 -4.05 3.40
C THR A 146 -7.92 -5.02 4.57
N ILE A 147 -9.04 -5.72 4.80
CA ILE A 147 -9.13 -6.76 5.84
C ILE A 147 -8.10 -7.87 5.56
N TRP A 148 -7.95 -8.28 4.30
CA TRP A 148 -6.93 -9.26 3.92
C TRP A 148 -5.50 -8.73 4.13
N ALA A 149 -5.21 -7.49 3.76
CA ALA A 149 -3.92 -6.85 4.03
C ALA A 149 -3.61 -6.78 5.53
N MET A 150 -4.61 -6.47 6.37
CA MET A 150 -4.47 -6.54 7.83
C MET A 150 -4.15 -7.96 8.31
N TYR A 151 -4.84 -8.97 7.80
CA TYR A 151 -4.52 -10.36 8.12
C TYR A 151 -3.06 -10.72 7.74
N LEU A 152 -2.60 -10.26 6.56
CA LEU A 152 -1.20 -10.44 6.15
C LEU A 152 -0.23 -9.74 7.10
N LEU A 153 -0.55 -8.53 7.56
CA LEU A 153 0.28 -7.78 8.50
C LEU A 153 0.42 -8.50 9.84
N TYR A 154 -0.72 -8.88 10.45
CA TYR A 154 -0.73 -9.58 11.75
C TYR A 154 -0.11 -10.97 11.70
N THR A 155 -0.21 -11.66 10.57
CA THR A 155 0.44 -12.96 10.36
C THR A 155 1.91 -12.79 9.98
N GLY A 156 2.23 -11.78 9.18
CA GLY A 156 3.55 -11.55 8.60
C GLY A 156 4.58 -11.06 9.60
N ILE A 157 4.22 -10.11 10.45
CA ILE A 157 5.18 -9.54 11.40
C ILE A 157 5.84 -10.60 12.29
N PRO A 158 5.09 -11.43 13.05
CA PRO A 158 5.75 -12.44 13.89
C PRO A 158 6.56 -13.45 13.09
N LEU A 159 6.07 -13.89 11.94
CA LEU A 159 6.73 -14.90 11.13
C LEU A 159 7.95 -14.35 10.38
N ALA A 160 7.83 -13.18 9.75
CA ALA A 160 8.91 -12.64 8.94
C ALA A 160 10.03 -12.01 9.79
N LEU A 161 9.70 -11.49 10.97
CA LEU A 161 10.67 -10.87 11.86
C LEU A 161 11.19 -11.81 12.96
N ASP A 162 10.69 -13.05 12.99
CA ASP A 162 11.08 -14.09 13.95
C ASP A 162 10.93 -13.64 15.41
N ILE A 163 9.73 -13.16 15.76
CA ILE A 163 9.38 -12.74 17.12
C ILE A 163 8.16 -13.49 17.64
N PRO A 164 8.00 -13.59 18.99
CA PRO A 164 6.83 -14.22 19.58
C PRO A 164 5.52 -13.62 19.08
N PRO A 165 4.46 -14.42 18.85
CA PRO A 165 3.20 -13.97 18.28
C PRO A 165 2.58 -12.79 19.04
N GLU A 166 2.68 -12.77 20.36
CA GLU A 166 2.14 -11.71 21.23
C GLU A 166 2.82 -10.37 20.95
N ARG A 167 4.15 -10.35 20.83
CA ARG A 167 4.93 -9.15 20.48
C ARG A 167 4.67 -8.74 19.04
N GLY A 168 4.55 -9.70 18.13
CA GLY A 168 4.20 -9.47 16.74
C GLY A 168 2.82 -8.80 16.58
N MET A 169 1.83 -9.24 17.34
CA MET A 169 0.51 -8.61 17.36
C MET A 169 0.54 -7.18 17.89
N LEU A 170 1.28 -6.92 18.97
CA LEU A 170 1.46 -5.56 19.50
C LEU A 170 2.12 -4.64 18.48
N MET A 171 3.20 -5.09 17.84
CA MET A 171 3.89 -4.35 16.79
C MET A 171 2.98 -4.08 15.59
N ALA A 172 2.19 -5.08 15.13
CA ALA A 172 1.22 -4.91 14.07
C ALA A 172 0.16 -3.84 14.41
N SER A 173 -0.39 -3.89 15.63
CA SER A 173 -1.37 -2.90 16.10
C SER A 173 -0.78 -1.49 16.16
N SER A 174 0.47 -1.35 16.58
CA SER A 174 1.18 -0.07 16.60
C SER A 174 1.40 0.47 15.19
N LEU A 175 1.75 -0.39 14.23
CA LEU A 175 1.88 0.01 12.81
C LEU A 175 0.53 0.39 12.20
N VAL A 176 -0.56 -0.31 12.53
CA VAL A 176 -1.92 0.08 12.10
C VAL A 176 -2.27 1.46 12.67
N GLY A 177 -2.00 1.71 13.96
CA GLY A 177 -2.17 3.03 14.57
C GLY A 177 -1.40 4.12 13.84
N TRP A 178 -0.12 3.88 13.52
CA TRP A 178 0.70 4.77 12.69
C TRP A 178 0.07 5.04 11.32
N LEU A 179 -0.34 4.01 10.60
CA LEU A 179 -0.95 4.14 9.28
C LEU A 179 -2.27 4.92 9.33
N LEU A 180 -3.09 4.73 10.36
CA LEU A 180 -4.32 5.49 10.56
C LEU A 180 -4.03 6.97 10.80
N VAL A 181 -3.07 7.29 11.67
CA VAL A 181 -2.66 8.69 11.90
C VAL A 181 -2.13 9.32 10.62
N ALA A 182 -1.28 8.60 9.86
CA ALA A 182 -0.78 9.09 8.58
C ALA A 182 -1.90 9.32 7.56
N ALA A 183 -2.86 8.41 7.45
CA ALA A 183 -4.00 8.54 6.53
C ALA A 183 -4.89 9.73 6.89
N VAL A 184 -5.23 9.91 8.17
CA VAL A 184 -6.03 11.06 8.64
C VAL A 184 -5.29 12.38 8.43
N SER A 185 -3.98 12.40 8.68
CA SER A 185 -3.15 13.60 8.46
C SER A 185 -3.09 13.97 6.98
N LEU A 186 -2.90 13.00 6.08
CA LEU A 186 -2.90 13.22 4.63
C LEU A 186 -4.26 13.73 4.15
N LEU A 187 -5.37 13.18 4.67
CA LEU A 187 -6.70 13.65 4.36
C LEU A 187 -6.90 15.10 4.80
N GLY A 188 -6.51 15.44 6.03
CA GLY A 188 -6.56 16.81 6.56
C GLY A 188 -5.74 17.80 5.73
N ILE A 189 -4.52 17.42 5.36
CA ILE A 189 -3.66 18.22 4.48
C ILE A 189 -4.32 18.41 3.10
N SER A 190 -4.85 17.35 2.51
CA SER A 190 -5.53 17.43 1.20
C SER A 190 -6.72 18.38 1.23
N MET A 191 -7.55 18.28 2.26
CA MET A 191 -8.69 19.21 2.45
C MET A 191 -8.22 20.67 2.62
N SER A 192 -7.16 20.88 3.40
CA SER A 192 -6.59 22.22 3.60
C SER A 192 -6.04 22.80 2.30
N LEU A 193 -5.36 22.00 1.49
CA LEU A 193 -4.87 22.44 0.17
C LEU A 193 -6.02 22.81 -0.76
N TRP A 194 -7.13 22.08 -0.74
CA TRP A 194 -8.30 22.38 -1.55
C TRP A 194 -8.95 23.72 -1.14
N THR A 195 -9.04 24.00 0.16
CA THR A 195 -9.54 25.32 0.64
C THR A 195 -8.65 26.49 0.22
N LEU A 196 -7.36 26.22 -0.04
CA LEU A 196 -6.41 27.21 -0.56
C LEU A 196 -6.39 27.30 -2.10
N GLY A 197 -7.28 26.58 -2.78
CA GLY A 197 -7.34 26.53 -4.24
C GLY A 197 -6.28 25.65 -4.90
N ILE A 198 -5.56 24.84 -4.11
CA ILE A 198 -4.55 23.88 -4.59
C ILE A 198 -5.22 22.51 -4.66
N GLY A 199 -5.86 22.19 -5.78
CA GLY A 199 -6.55 20.91 -5.97
C GLY A 199 -7.32 20.87 -7.27
N PRO A 200 -8.02 19.75 -7.55
CA PRO A 200 -8.88 19.67 -8.72
C PRO A 200 -9.96 20.75 -8.63
N LEU A 201 -9.99 21.64 -9.60
CA LEU A 201 -11.09 22.57 -9.78
C LEU A 201 -12.30 21.71 -10.15
N LEU A 202 -13.17 21.47 -9.18
CA LEU A 202 -14.52 21.00 -9.44
C LEU A 202 -15.19 22.18 -10.14
N GLY A 203 -15.33 22.08 -11.48
CA GLY A 203 -16.00 23.13 -12.26
C GLY A 203 -17.40 23.33 -11.70
N VAL A 204 -17.57 24.42 -10.98
CA VAL A 204 -18.88 25.01 -10.61
C VAL A 204 -19.18 26.08 -11.63
#